data_9d8c767f92e0f5169ce5c43f35443d32
#
_entry.id   9d8c767f92e0f5169ce5c43f35443d32
#
_cell.length_a   1.000
_cell.length_b   1.000
_cell.length_c   1.000
_cell.angle_alpha   90.00
_cell.angle_beta   90.00
_cell.angle_gamma   90.00
#
_symmetry.space_group_name_H-M   'P 1'
#
loop_
_entity.id
_entity.type
_entity.pdbx_description
1 polymer ?
#
loop_
_entity_poly.entity_id
_entity_poly.type
_entity_poly.pdbx_seq_one_letter_code
_entity_poly.pdbx_strand_id
1 'polypeptide(L)'
;MKILVINCGSSSCKFQLFDMETGTVLAKGNADRIGIDGKLSYKSSKGVELEKDVELPNHKVAVKLVLSQLTDPETGVISDVSEISAVGHRVLHGGKYYSESVVVNDDVKKVIKECFPLGPLHNPANLTGIEACEAVLPAGTPQVAVFDTAFHMTMPPKAYTYALPFEISEKYSIRRYGFHGTSHRYVSKRAAEFLGLSTEGLKMVTCHLGNGSSFAAVKDGKCVDTSMGLTPLAGICMGTRTGDIDPAIVPFLMQREGLSPEEIDTLLNKKSGVLGVSGVSSDFRDLAKAESEGNERAHLALEMFAYQGKKIIGSYAAAMGGIDVIVFTAGIGENTDTMRSAMCKDLEFLGVEFDEEKNAGLRGKEAIISKPSSKVTVCVIPTNEELAIAKETEALV
;
A
#
# COMPACT_ATOMS: atom_id res chain seq x y z
N MET A 1 7.76 -4.83 -24.88
CA MET A 1 8.40 -5.43 -23.67
C MET A 1 7.33 -6.01 -22.75
N LYS A 2 7.51 -7.26 -22.26
CA LYS A 2 6.56 -7.88 -21.31
C LYS A 2 7.18 -7.94 -19.92
N ILE A 3 6.51 -7.38 -18.92
CA ILE A 3 6.98 -7.34 -17.54
C ILE A 3 6.03 -8.10 -16.64
N LEU A 4 6.56 -9.07 -15.90
CA LEU A 4 5.85 -9.81 -14.87
C LEU A 4 6.03 -9.09 -13.53
N VAL A 5 4.93 -8.68 -12.92
CA VAL A 5 4.93 -8.11 -11.56
C VAL A 5 4.53 -9.19 -10.57
N ILE A 6 5.33 -9.35 -9.53
CA ILE A 6 5.14 -10.34 -8.46
C ILE A 6 5.04 -9.63 -7.11
N ASN A 7 4.05 -10.03 -6.33
CA ASN A 7 3.88 -9.60 -4.94
C ASN A 7 3.64 -10.84 -4.06
N CYS A 8 4.71 -11.34 -3.44
CA CYS A 8 4.67 -12.49 -2.55
C CYS A 8 4.40 -12.06 -1.11
N GLY A 9 3.29 -12.54 -0.55
CA GLY A 9 3.02 -12.54 0.88
C GLY A 9 3.40 -13.89 1.53
N SER A 10 3.16 -14.02 2.84
CA SER A 10 3.52 -15.24 3.59
C SER A 10 2.87 -16.52 3.04
N SER A 11 1.64 -16.44 2.55
CA SER A 11 0.88 -17.57 2.00
C SER A 11 0.25 -17.27 0.64
N SER A 12 0.74 -16.27 -0.08
CA SER A 12 0.16 -15.86 -1.37
C SER A 12 1.22 -15.33 -2.32
N CYS A 13 0.95 -15.45 -3.62
CA CYS A 13 1.76 -14.87 -4.69
C CYS A 13 0.81 -14.26 -5.73
N LYS A 14 0.59 -12.94 -5.62
CA LYS A 14 -0.16 -12.17 -6.63
C LYS A 14 0.74 -11.86 -7.80
N PHE A 15 0.18 -11.89 -8.99
CA PHE A 15 0.93 -11.60 -10.21
C PHE A 15 0.10 -10.82 -11.23
N GLN A 16 0.79 -10.02 -12.03
CA GLN A 16 0.26 -9.42 -13.26
C GLN A 16 1.32 -9.41 -14.34
N LEU A 17 0.98 -9.81 -15.56
CA LEU A 17 1.83 -9.69 -16.72
C LEU A 17 1.36 -8.51 -17.58
N PHE A 18 2.24 -7.56 -17.81
CA PHE A 18 1.98 -6.37 -18.61
C PHE A 18 2.65 -6.47 -19.99
N ASP A 19 1.96 -5.98 -21.00
CA ASP A 19 2.58 -5.50 -22.23
C ASP A 19 2.85 -3.99 -22.06
N MET A 20 4.12 -3.62 -21.97
CA MET A 20 4.50 -2.21 -21.71
C MET A 20 4.37 -1.31 -22.95
N GLU A 21 4.34 -1.86 -24.16
CA GLU A 21 4.15 -1.08 -25.39
C GLU A 21 2.73 -0.52 -25.46
N THR A 22 1.76 -1.32 -25.02
CA THR A 22 0.34 -0.95 -25.01
C THR A 22 -0.15 -0.50 -23.64
N GLY A 23 0.61 -0.74 -22.57
CA GLY A 23 0.21 -0.51 -21.18
C GLY A 23 -0.89 -1.44 -20.69
N THR A 24 -1.14 -2.56 -21.39
CA THR A 24 -2.26 -3.47 -21.09
C THR A 24 -1.84 -4.62 -20.18
N VAL A 25 -2.77 -5.04 -19.32
CA VAL A 25 -2.63 -6.27 -18.52
C VAL A 25 -2.98 -7.47 -19.39
N LEU A 26 -2.00 -8.31 -19.71
CA LEU A 26 -2.20 -9.54 -20.48
C LEU A 26 -2.84 -10.63 -19.62
N ALA A 27 -2.39 -10.77 -18.38
CA ALA A 27 -2.95 -11.71 -17.42
C ALA A 27 -2.70 -11.23 -15.98
N LYS A 28 -3.58 -11.64 -15.06
CA LYS A 28 -3.42 -11.40 -13.62
C LYS A 28 -4.02 -12.56 -12.82
N GLY A 29 -3.58 -12.71 -11.60
CA GLY A 29 -4.10 -13.73 -10.71
C GLY A 29 -3.41 -13.77 -9.35
N ASN A 30 -3.77 -14.80 -8.59
CA ASN A 30 -3.22 -15.04 -7.27
C ASN A 30 -3.08 -16.56 -7.05
N ALA A 31 -1.89 -16.98 -6.68
CA ALA A 31 -1.67 -18.30 -6.07
C ALA A 31 -1.76 -18.09 -4.55
N ASP A 32 -2.84 -18.54 -3.96
CA ASP A 32 -3.20 -18.30 -2.56
C ASP A 32 -3.11 -19.57 -1.72
N ARG A 33 -3.08 -19.41 -0.38
CA ARG A 33 -3.04 -20.49 0.60
C ARG A 33 -1.84 -21.42 0.41
N ILE A 34 -0.69 -20.85 0.02
CA ILE A 34 0.58 -21.57 -0.14
C ILE A 34 0.97 -22.21 1.19
N GLY A 35 1.32 -23.51 1.16
CA GLY A 35 1.65 -24.30 2.35
C GLY A 35 0.45 -24.85 3.12
N ILE A 36 -0.77 -24.67 2.61
CA ILE A 36 -2.03 -25.17 3.22
C ILE A 36 -2.76 -26.03 2.20
N ASP A 37 -3.76 -25.50 1.54
CA ASP A 37 -4.64 -26.15 0.57
C ASP A 37 -4.78 -25.28 -0.69
N GLY A 38 -3.69 -24.98 -1.33
CA GLY A 38 -3.48 -23.99 -2.38
C GLY A 38 -4.62 -23.77 -3.37
N LYS A 39 -4.76 -22.51 -3.79
CA LYS A 39 -5.76 -22.09 -4.78
C LYS A 39 -5.12 -21.16 -5.81
N LEU A 40 -5.40 -21.37 -7.10
CA LEU A 40 -5.02 -20.48 -8.18
C LEU A 40 -6.24 -19.79 -8.74
N SER A 41 -6.22 -18.45 -8.74
CA SER A 41 -7.12 -17.64 -9.55
C SER A 41 -6.33 -17.02 -10.73
N TYR A 42 -6.95 -16.98 -11.91
CA TYR A 42 -6.34 -16.47 -13.12
C TYR A 42 -7.38 -15.79 -13.99
N LYS A 43 -7.00 -14.63 -14.56
CA LYS A 43 -7.80 -13.90 -15.53
C LYS A 43 -6.88 -13.35 -16.62
N SER A 44 -7.26 -13.54 -17.87
CA SER A 44 -6.47 -13.10 -19.03
C SER A 44 -7.22 -12.10 -19.92
N SER A 45 -6.45 -11.36 -20.70
CA SER A 45 -6.96 -10.46 -21.75
C SER A 45 -7.71 -11.20 -22.89
N LYS A 46 -7.54 -12.52 -22.97
CA LYS A 46 -8.30 -13.38 -23.90
C LYS A 46 -9.70 -13.73 -23.40
N GLY A 47 -10.11 -13.19 -22.24
CA GLY A 47 -11.42 -13.46 -21.63
C GLY A 47 -11.49 -14.76 -20.84
N VAL A 48 -10.36 -15.41 -20.55
CA VAL A 48 -10.32 -16.61 -19.71
C VAL A 48 -10.36 -16.17 -18.25
N GLU A 49 -11.28 -16.75 -17.48
CA GLU A 49 -11.32 -16.67 -16.03
C GLU A 49 -11.37 -18.09 -15.48
N LEU A 50 -10.51 -18.42 -14.53
CA LEU A 50 -10.51 -19.72 -13.86
C LEU A 50 -10.12 -19.59 -12.38
N GLU A 51 -10.69 -20.46 -11.59
CA GLU A 51 -10.27 -20.77 -10.23
C GLU A 51 -10.13 -22.27 -10.12
N LYS A 52 -9.03 -22.72 -9.51
CA LYS A 52 -8.80 -24.16 -9.27
C LYS A 52 -8.04 -24.40 -7.98
N ASP A 53 -8.40 -25.46 -7.30
CA ASP A 53 -7.62 -25.97 -6.18
C ASP A 53 -6.36 -26.64 -6.74
N VAL A 54 -5.22 -26.35 -6.12
CA VAL A 54 -3.91 -26.78 -6.60
C VAL A 54 -2.98 -27.05 -5.42
N GLU A 55 -2.06 -27.97 -5.57
CA GLU A 55 -1.06 -28.22 -4.53
C GLU A 55 0.05 -27.17 -4.61
N LEU A 56 0.18 -26.34 -3.56
CA LEU A 56 1.16 -25.26 -3.45
C LEU A 56 1.99 -25.41 -2.17
N PRO A 57 2.94 -26.35 -2.10
CA PRO A 57 3.73 -26.58 -0.89
C PRO A 57 4.66 -25.39 -0.53
N ASN A 58 5.03 -24.56 -1.51
CA ASN A 58 5.91 -23.41 -1.31
C ASN A 58 5.82 -22.42 -2.48
N HIS A 59 6.44 -21.24 -2.32
CA HIS A 59 6.44 -20.17 -3.32
C HIS A 59 7.12 -20.57 -4.65
N LYS A 60 8.15 -21.43 -4.62
CA LYS A 60 8.79 -21.89 -5.85
C LYS A 60 7.81 -22.68 -6.73
N VAL A 61 6.99 -23.52 -6.12
CA VAL A 61 5.93 -24.26 -6.84
C VAL A 61 4.84 -23.29 -7.31
N ALA A 62 4.48 -22.30 -6.49
CA ALA A 62 3.51 -21.28 -6.88
C ALA A 62 3.99 -20.48 -8.11
N VAL A 63 5.24 -20.00 -8.13
CA VAL A 63 5.79 -19.27 -9.28
C VAL A 63 5.85 -20.16 -10.52
N LYS A 64 6.28 -21.43 -10.39
CA LYS A 64 6.24 -22.39 -11.51
C LYS A 64 4.84 -22.54 -12.08
N LEU A 65 3.84 -22.68 -11.22
CA LEU A 65 2.44 -22.80 -11.63
C LEU A 65 1.97 -21.55 -12.37
N VAL A 66 2.31 -20.36 -11.85
CA VAL A 66 1.99 -19.10 -12.52
C VAL A 66 2.61 -19.06 -13.93
N LEU A 67 3.88 -19.39 -14.08
CA LEU A 67 4.54 -19.42 -15.40
C LEU A 67 3.92 -20.46 -16.33
N SER A 68 3.61 -21.67 -15.82
CA SER A 68 2.90 -22.69 -16.59
C SER A 68 1.51 -22.23 -17.05
N GLN A 69 0.79 -21.47 -16.20
CA GLN A 69 -0.53 -20.94 -16.55
C GLN A 69 -0.42 -19.83 -17.61
N LEU A 70 0.63 -18.99 -17.53
CA LEU A 70 0.89 -17.94 -18.53
C LEU A 70 1.24 -18.50 -19.91
N THR A 71 1.88 -19.68 -19.96
CA THR A 71 2.32 -20.37 -21.19
C THR A 71 1.40 -21.52 -21.63
N ASP A 72 0.27 -21.71 -20.96
CA ASP A 72 -0.68 -22.78 -21.28
C ASP A 72 -1.20 -22.61 -22.72
N PRO A 73 -1.18 -23.68 -23.56
CA PRO A 73 -1.56 -23.57 -24.98
C PRO A 73 -2.98 -23.07 -25.23
N GLU A 74 -3.93 -23.34 -24.32
CA GLU A 74 -5.34 -23.00 -24.50
C GLU A 74 -5.70 -21.68 -23.78
N THR A 75 -5.16 -21.46 -22.62
CA THR A 75 -5.57 -20.38 -21.71
C THR A 75 -4.50 -19.33 -21.48
N GLY A 76 -3.25 -19.61 -21.84
CA GLY A 76 -2.11 -18.71 -21.64
C GLY A 76 -2.08 -17.52 -22.60
N VAL A 77 -1.25 -16.56 -22.28
CA VAL A 77 -1.11 -15.28 -23.02
C VAL A 77 0.25 -15.09 -23.68
N ILE A 78 1.22 -15.94 -23.37
CA ILE A 78 2.54 -16.02 -23.99
C ILE A 78 2.82 -17.45 -24.44
N SER A 79 3.70 -17.62 -25.41
CA SER A 79 4.04 -18.95 -25.95
C SER A 79 5.19 -19.60 -25.20
N ASP A 80 6.10 -18.80 -24.64
CA ASP A 80 7.28 -19.24 -23.93
C ASP A 80 7.66 -18.25 -22.82
N VAL A 81 8.23 -18.74 -21.72
CA VAL A 81 8.65 -17.88 -20.58
C VAL A 81 9.75 -16.89 -20.95
N SER A 82 10.51 -17.12 -22.04
CA SER A 82 11.52 -16.16 -22.54
C SER A 82 10.92 -14.87 -23.09
N GLU A 83 9.61 -14.83 -23.31
CA GLU A 83 8.91 -13.59 -23.66
C GLU A 83 8.79 -12.61 -22.46
N ILE A 84 9.02 -13.08 -21.24
CA ILE A 84 9.09 -12.24 -20.06
C ILE A 84 10.43 -11.53 -20.04
N SER A 85 10.44 -10.26 -20.37
CA SER A 85 11.65 -9.44 -20.48
C SER A 85 12.27 -9.11 -19.13
N ALA A 86 11.45 -8.95 -18.07
CA ALA A 86 11.90 -8.64 -16.72
C ALA A 86 10.80 -8.96 -15.68
N VAL A 87 11.20 -9.02 -14.41
CA VAL A 87 10.28 -9.20 -13.28
C VAL A 87 10.42 -8.04 -12.31
N GLY A 88 9.29 -7.39 -11.97
CA GLY A 88 9.21 -6.42 -10.90
C GLY A 88 8.66 -7.06 -9.61
N HIS A 89 9.36 -6.89 -8.51
CA HIS A 89 8.95 -7.40 -7.20
C HIS A 89 8.58 -6.27 -6.27
N ARG A 90 7.38 -6.36 -5.67
CA ARG A 90 7.09 -5.56 -4.48
C ARG A 90 7.89 -6.11 -3.31
N VAL A 91 8.67 -5.24 -2.67
CA VAL A 91 9.38 -5.52 -1.43
C VAL A 91 8.94 -4.52 -0.37
N LEU A 92 8.55 -5.01 0.81
CA LEU A 92 8.03 -4.10 1.84
C LEU A 92 9.10 -3.10 2.29
N HIS A 93 10.27 -3.57 2.69
CA HIS A 93 11.25 -2.74 3.42
C HIS A 93 12.64 -2.78 2.80
N GLY A 94 13.13 -1.60 2.39
CA GLY A 94 14.50 -1.41 1.88
C GLY A 94 15.48 -0.86 2.93
N GLY A 95 15.04 -0.70 4.19
CA GLY A 95 15.84 -0.12 5.26
C GLY A 95 16.23 1.33 4.96
N LYS A 96 17.35 1.73 5.49
CA LYS A 96 17.99 3.03 5.22
C LYS A 96 18.83 3.04 3.94
N TYR A 97 18.88 1.92 3.23
CA TYR A 97 19.82 1.68 2.13
C TYR A 97 19.26 2.08 0.77
N TYR A 98 17.95 1.90 0.56
CA TYR A 98 17.33 2.13 -0.74
C TYR A 98 16.29 3.25 -0.69
N SER A 99 16.53 4.29 -1.48
CA SER A 99 15.61 5.40 -1.74
C SER A 99 14.91 5.31 -3.09
N GLU A 100 15.25 4.29 -3.89
CA GLU A 100 14.75 4.04 -5.23
C GLU A 100 14.64 2.53 -5.48
N SER A 101 13.98 2.16 -6.56
CA SER A 101 13.94 0.79 -7.07
C SER A 101 15.29 0.40 -7.64
N VAL A 102 15.67 -0.87 -7.50
CA VAL A 102 17.00 -1.35 -7.89
C VAL A 102 16.92 -2.70 -8.59
N VAL A 103 17.83 -2.92 -9.53
CA VAL A 103 18.04 -4.25 -10.12
C VAL A 103 18.59 -5.19 -9.04
N VAL A 104 17.96 -6.35 -8.90
CA VAL A 104 18.31 -7.34 -7.87
C VAL A 104 19.66 -7.97 -8.19
N ASN A 105 20.52 -8.00 -7.16
CA ASN A 105 21.78 -8.73 -7.10
C ASN A 105 21.95 -9.30 -5.69
N ASP A 106 23.09 -9.94 -5.41
CA ASP A 106 23.33 -10.54 -4.10
C ASP A 106 23.39 -9.52 -2.95
N ASP A 107 23.87 -8.30 -3.19
CA ASP A 107 23.88 -7.24 -2.20
C ASP A 107 22.46 -6.77 -1.86
N VAL A 108 21.61 -6.63 -2.87
CA VAL A 108 20.19 -6.29 -2.69
C VAL A 108 19.47 -7.37 -1.86
N LYS A 109 19.68 -8.66 -2.19
CA LYS A 109 19.11 -9.78 -1.42
C LYS A 109 19.61 -9.79 0.04
N LYS A 110 20.88 -9.47 0.24
CA LYS A 110 21.46 -9.34 1.59
C LYS A 110 20.77 -8.23 2.40
N VAL A 111 20.59 -7.04 1.82
CA VAL A 111 19.90 -5.92 2.48
C VAL A 111 18.44 -6.27 2.78
N ILE A 112 17.73 -6.90 1.84
CA ILE A 112 16.33 -7.36 2.09
C ILE A 112 16.31 -8.30 3.30
N LYS A 113 17.30 -9.19 3.44
CA LYS A 113 17.42 -10.10 4.58
C LYS A 113 17.76 -9.37 5.88
N GLU A 114 18.64 -8.37 5.84
CA GLU A 114 18.96 -7.52 7.00
C GLU A 114 17.73 -6.76 7.51
N CYS A 115 16.78 -6.47 6.62
CA CYS A 115 15.50 -5.81 6.95
C CYS A 115 14.43 -6.77 7.50
N PHE A 116 14.69 -8.07 7.68
CA PHE A 116 13.70 -9.00 8.26
C PHE A 116 13.15 -8.57 9.61
N PRO A 117 13.95 -8.04 10.55
CA PRO A 117 13.43 -7.54 11.82
C PRO A 117 12.48 -6.33 11.68
N LEU A 118 12.60 -5.55 10.60
CA LEU A 118 11.75 -4.38 10.31
C LEU A 118 10.46 -4.75 9.57
N GLY A 119 10.45 -5.88 8.87
CA GLY A 119 9.29 -6.37 8.12
C GLY A 119 9.13 -7.90 8.21
N PRO A 120 8.99 -8.47 9.43
CA PRO A 120 9.09 -9.92 9.63
C PRO A 120 7.99 -10.73 8.94
N LEU A 121 6.84 -10.11 8.67
CA LEU A 121 5.71 -10.77 8.00
C LEU A 121 5.77 -10.69 6.46
N HIS A 122 6.65 -9.86 5.90
CA HIS A 122 6.67 -9.56 4.46
C HIS A 122 8.02 -9.80 3.81
N ASN A 123 9.11 -9.21 4.33
CA ASN A 123 10.42 -9.29 3.70
C ASN A 123 10.91 -10.72 3.45
N PRO A 124 10.74 -11.69 4.38
CA PRO A 124 11.11 -13.08 4.11
C PRO A 124 10.37 -13.66 2.90
N ALA A 125 9.05 -13.43 2.79
CA ALA A 125 8.26 -13.89 1.67
C ALA A 125 8.61 -13.18 0.35
N ASN A 126 8.90 -11.87 0.42
CA ASN A 126 9.34 -11.12 -0.75
C ASN A 126 10.67 -11.67 -1.31
N LEU A 127 11.66 -11.93 -0.44
CA LEU A 127 12.92 -12.55 -0.84
C LEU A 127 12.72 -13.95 -1.43
N THR A 128 11.88 -14.77 -0.80
CA THR A 128 11.53 -16.08 -1.32
C THR A 128 10.91 -16.00 -2.73
N GLY A 129 10.08 -14.99 -2.99
CA GLY A 129 9.51 -14.74 -4.32
C GLY A 129 10.58 -14.41 -5.38
N ILE A 130 11.55 -13.57 -5.03
CA ILE A 130 12.70 -13.24 -5.89
C ILE A 130 13.50 -14.51 -6.21
N GLU A 131 13.91 -15.26 -5.18
CA GLU A 131 14.68 -16.50 -5.34
C GLU A 131 13.91 -17.59 -6.11
N ALA A 132 12.59 -17.64 -5.94
CA ALA A 132 11.73 -18.55 -6.70
C ALA A 132 11.73 -18.20 -8.20
N CYS A 133 11.67 -16.92 -8.55
CA CYS A 133 11.77 -16.45 -9.93
C CYS A 133 13.16 -16.74 -10.53
N GLU A 134 14.24 -16.48 -9.80
CA GLU A 134 15.61 -16.85 -10.23
C GLU A 134 15.75 -18.34 -10.56
N ALA A 135 15.09 -19.19 -9.79
CA ALA A 135 15.21 -20.64 -9.94
C ALA A 135 14.41 -21.24 -11.12
N VAL A 136 13.48 -20.46 -11.72
CA VAL A 136 12.52 -21.01 -12.71
C VAL A 136 12.49 -20.22 -14.02
N LEU A 137 12.92 -18.96 -14.04
CA LEU A 137 13.04 -18.17 -15.25
C LEU A 137 14.38 -18.43 -15.97
N PRO A 138 14.50 -18.09 -17.26
CA PRO A 138 15.76 -18.17 -17.97
C PRO A 138 16.87 -17.41 -17.25
N ALA A 139 18.07 -17.97 -17.24
CA ALA A 139 19.23 -17.34 -16.61
C ALA A 139 19.48 -15.94 -17.20
N GLY A 140 19.68 -14.95 -16.32
CA GLY A 140 19.91 -13.57 -16.72
C GLY A 140 18.64 -12.75 -16.93
N THR A 141 17.43 -13.30 -16.71
CA THR A 141 16.20 -12.50 -16.69
C THR A 141 16.33 -11.43 -15.60
N PRO A 142 16.30 -10.12 -15.93
CA PRO A 142 16.44 -9.05 -14.96
C PRO A 142 15.28 -9.07 -13.94
N GLN A 143 15.61 -8.84 -12.68
CA GLN A 143 14.62 -8.66 -11.62
C GLN A 143 14.83 -7.31 -10.92
N VAL A 144 13.77 -6.63 -10.58
CA VAL A 144 13.81 -5.32 -9.93
C VAL A 144 13.04 -5.38 -8.61
N ALA A 145 13.68 -4.92 -7.54
CA ALA A 145 13.04 -4.72 -6.24
C ALA A 145 12.48 -3.30 -6.15
N VAL A 146 11.17 -3.18 -5.93
CA VAL A 146 10.45 -1.93 -5.72
C VAL A 146 10.01 -1.88 -4.26
N PHE A 147 10.61 -0.96 -3.49
CA PHE A 147 10.43 -0.89 -2.05
C PHE A 147 9.27 0.04 -1.66
N ASP A 148 8.36 -0.44 -0.81
CA ASP A 148 7.27 0.38 -0.25
C ASP A 148 7.79 1.60 0.53
N THR A 149 8.99 1.51 1.09
CA THR A 149 9.62 2.57 1.88
C THR A 149 10.36 3.61 1.04
N ALA A 150 10.72 3.30 -0.21
CA ALA A 150 11.64 4.11 -1.00
C ALA A 150 11.15 5.55 -1.22
N PHE A 151 9.88 5.76 -1.56
CA PHE A 151 9.30 7.09 -1.77
C PHE A 151 9.43 8.00 -0.56
N HIS A 152 9.40 7.44 0.64
CA HIS A 152 9.45 8.18 1.90
C HIS A 152 10.88 8.52 2.36
N MET A 153 11.90 8.03 1.68
CA MET A 153 13.30 8.29 2.04
C MET A 153 13.73 9.76 1.82
N THR A 154 12.91 10.55 1.13
CA THR A 154 13.13 11.99 0.96
C THR A 154 12.69 12.84 2.15
N MET A 155 12.08 12.23 3.19
CA MET A 155 11.71 12.95 4.41
C MET A 155 12.92 13.58 5.09
N PRO A 156 12.82 14.83 5.59
CA PRO A 156 13.88 15.46 6.35
C PRO A 156 14.02 14.82 7.75
N PRO A 157 15.22 14.88 8.39
CA PRO A 157 15.47 14.27 9.70
C PRO A 157 14.43 14.60 10.77
N LYS A 158 13.95 15.85 10.82
CA LYS A 158 12.92 16.29 11.77
C LYS A 158 11.57 15.58 11.63
N ALA A 159 11.27 15.01 10.45
CA ALA A 159 10.02 14.30 10.19
C ALA A 159 10.14 12.79 10.49
N TYR A 160 11.33 12.20 10.31
CA TYR A 160 11.49 10.76 10.50
C TYR A 160 12.09 10.34 11.85
N THR A 161 12.68 11.28 12.62
CA THR A 161 13.31 10.95 13.89
C THR A 161 12.28 10.82 15.01
N TYR A 162 12.33 9.73 15.75
CA TYR A 162 11.57 9.57 16.99
C TYR A 162 12.34 10.14 18.16
N ALA A 163 11.64 10.70 19.14
CA ALA A 163 12.23 11.27 20.36
C ALA A 163 12.69 10.18 21.36
N LEU A 164 13.57 9.32 20.90
CA LEU A 164 14.25 8.27 21.67
C LEU A 164 15.73 8.64 21.84
N PRO A 165 16.47 8.02 22.80
CA PRO A 165 17.90 8.17 22.87
C PRO A 165 18.55 7.88 21.50
N PHE A 166 19.37 8.83 21.01
CA PHE A 166 19.91 8.79 19.66
C PHE A 166 20.70 7.51 19.36
N GLU A 167 21.48 7.06 20.33
CA GLU A 167 22.33 5.86 20.24
C GLU A 167 21.49 4.58 20.04
N ILE A 168 20.30 4.51 20.66
CA ILE A 168 19.38 3.38 20.50
C ILE A 168 18.78 3.42 19.09
N SER A 169 18.37 4.60 18.63
CA SER A 169 17.82 4.79 17.30
C SER A 169 18.81 4.42 16.20
N GLU A 170 20.07 4.86 16.33
CA GLU A 170 21.14 4.50 15.39
C GLU A 170 21.45 3.01 15.42
N LYS A 171 21.60 2.43 16.61
CA LYS A 171 21.94 1.01 16.78
C LYS A 171 20.95 0.08 16.10
N TYR A 172 19.65 0.39 16.17
CA TYR A 172 18.59 -0.46 15.65
C TYR A 172 17.93 0.09 14.37
N SER A 173 18.47 1.17 13.80
CA SER A 173 17.91 1.88 12.64
C SER A 173 16.44 2.28 12.85
N ILE A 174 16.11 2.75 14.07
CA ILE A 174 14.76 3.17 14.44
C ILE A 174 14.50 4.57 13.90
N ARG A 175 13.59 4.66 12.94
CA ARG A 175 13.08 5.91 12.37
C ARG A 175 11.72 5.67 11.76
N ARG A 176 11.02 6.75 11.39
CA ARG A 176 9.85 6.65 10.51
C ARG A 176 10.34 6.30 9.11
N TYR A 177 9.85 5.17 8.56
CA TYR A 177 10.10 4.77 7.18
C TYR A 177 8.90 5.09 6.29
N GLY A 178 7.69 4.79 6.74
CA GLY A 178 6.49 4.87 5.93
C GLY A 178 6.35 3.72 4.94
N PHE A 179 5.13 3.49 4.48
CA PHE A 179 4.77 2.39 3.59
C PHE A 179 3.74 2.85 2.56
N HIS A 180 3.30 1.96 1.67
CA HIS A 180 2.49 2.29 0.49
C HIS A 180 3.18 3.33 -0.42
N GLY A 181 4.51 3.41 -0.37
CA GLY A 181 5.27 4.43 -1.11
C GLY A 181 5.06 4.35 -2.61
N THR A 182 4.94 3.15 -3.16
CA THR A 182 4.60 2.93 -4.57
C THR A 182 3.27 3.57 -4.95
N SER A 183 2.24 3.39 -4.10
CA SER A 183 0.94 4.02 -4.29
C SER A 183 1.02 5.54 -4.15
N HIS A 184 1.61 6.06 -3.07
CA HIS A 184 1.74 7.50 -2.85
C HIS A 184 2.51 8.21 -3.97
N ARG A 185 3.59 7.62 -4.46
CA ARG A 185 4.35 8.11 -5.63
C ARG A 185 3.48 8.13 -6.89
N TYR A 186 2.81 7.02 -7.16
CA TYR A 186 1.95 6.89 -8.35
C TYR A 186 0.82 7.91 -8.34
N VAL A 187 0.03 7.97 -7.26
CA VAL A 187 -1.16 8.83 -7.24
C VAL A 187 -0.83 10.31 -7.15
N SER A 188 0.28 10.69 -6.50
CA SER A 188 0.71 12.10 -6.47
C SER A 188 1.15 12.58 -7.85
N LYS A 189 1.91 11.77 -8.59
CA LYS A 189 2.29 12.07 -9.98
C LYS A 189 1.06 12.10 -10.88
N ARG A 190 0.19 11.08 -10.78
CA ARG A 190 -1.01 10.98 -11.61
C ARG A 190 -1.99 12.13 -11.34
N ALA A 191 -2.14 12.56 -10.07
CA ALA A 191 -2.96 13.71 -9.72
C ALA A 191 -2.46 15.00 -10.38
N ALA A 192 -1.15 15.24 -10.35
CA ALA A 192 -0.57 16.39 -11.03
C ALA A 192 -0.85 16.36 -12.55
N GLU A 193 -0.65 15.22 -13.19
CA GLU A 193 -0.96 15.00 -14.61
C GLU A 193 -2.45 15.22 -14.90
N PHE A 194 -3.33 14.63 -14.11
CA PHE A 194 -4.80 14.73 -14.26
C PHE A 194 -5.30 16.16 -14.11
N LEU A 195 -4.69 16.92 -13.21
CA LEU A 195 -5.04 18.33 -12.97
C LEU A 195 -4.30 19.31 -13.93
N GLY A 196 -3.38 18.83 -14.76
CA GLY A 196 -2.56 19.67 -15.64
C GLY A 196 -1.59 20.57 -14.87
N LEU A 197 -1.11 20.14 -13.70
CA LEU A 197 -0.24 20.89 -12.81
C LEU A 197 1.21 20.40 -12.87
N SER A 198 2.18 21.32 -12.67
CA SER A 198 3.55 20.93 -12.35
C SER A 198 3.62 20.41 -10.91
N THR A 199 4.54 19.49 -10.65
CA THR A 199 4.83 19.06 -9.27
C THR A 199 5.66 20.10 -8.51
N GLU A 200 6.33 21.01 -9.21
CA GLU A 200 7.12 22.10 -8.61
C GLU A 200 6.22 23.07 -7.85
N GLY A 201 6.52 23.34 -6.61
CA GLY A 201 5.73 24.18 -5.70
C GLY A 201 4.47 23.53 -5.16
N LEU A 202 4.04 22.39 -5.71
CA LEU A 202 2.77 21.75 -5.38
C LEU A 202 2.84 21.01 -4.05
N LYS A 203 1.83 21.25 -3.20
CA LYS A 203 1.68 20.66 -1.87
C LYS A 203 0.45 19.75 -1.87
N MET A 204 0.66 18.45 -1.78
CA MET A 204 -0.40 17.46 -1.77
C MET A 204 -0.43 16.67 -0.47
N VAL A 205 -1.63 16.28 -0.05
CA VAL A 205 -1.82 15.18 0.89
C VAL A 205 -2.47 14.02 0.15
N THR A 206 -1.78 12.89 0.07
CA THR A 206 -2.31 11.65 -0.52
C THR A 206 -2.82 10.75 0.58
N CYS A 207 -4.07 10.31 0.45
CA CYS A 207 -4.82 9.52 1.42
C CYS A 207 -5.04 8.12 0.83
N HIS A 208 -4.12 7.20 1.10
CA HIS A 208 -4.25 5.78 0.72
C HIS A 208 -5.08 5.07 1.77
N LEU A 209 -6.37 4.88 1.51
CA LEU A 209 -7.33 4.34 2.45
C LEU A 209 -7.83 2.98 2.00
N GLY A 210 -7.30 1.94 2.63
CA GLY A 210 -7.69 0.55 2.43
C GLY A 210 -7.84 -0.16 3.78
N ASN A 211 -7.76 -1.49 3.80
CA ASN A 211 -7.67 -2.23 5.07
C ASN A 211 -6.40 -1.87 5.85
N GLY A 212 -5.26 -1.66 5.15
CA GLY A 212 -4.16 -0.83 5.61
C GLY A 212 -4.33 0.58 5.07
N SER A 213 -4.11 1.61 5.91
CA SER A 213 -4.31 3.01 5.53
C SER A 213 -3.12 3.86 5.91
N SER A 214 -2.75 4.77 5.04
CA SER A 214 -1.67 5.73 5.29
C SER A 214 -1.89 7.05 4.55
N PHE A 215 -1.24 8.09 5.04
CA PHE A 215 -1.20 9.42 4.45
C PHE A 215 0.23 9.80 4.15
N ALA A 216 0.44 10.58 3.10
CA ALA A 216 1.73 11.19 2.84
C ALA A 216 1.57 12.67 2.50
N ALA A 217 2.43 13.49 3.08
CA ALA A 217 2.63 14.88 2.70
C ALA A 217 3.65 14.91 1.56
N VAL A 218 3.23 15.38 0.39
CA VAL A 218 4.05 15.42 -0.82
C VAL A 218 4.23 16.87 -1.24
N LYS A 219 5.47 17.34 -1.26
CA LYS A 219 5.84 18.68 -1.69
C LYS A 219 6.90 18.57 -2.79
N ASP A 220 6.73 19.33 -3.87
CA ASP A 220 7.63 19.31 -5.03
C ASP A 220 7.84 17.87 -5.58
N GLY A 221 6.80 17.03 -5.55
CA GLY A 221 6.84 15.64 -5.98
C GLY A 221 7.59 14.69 -5.03
N LYS A 222 8.04 15.16 -3.85
CA LYS A 222 8.79 14.39 -2.86
C LYS A 222 7.99 14.23 -1.58
N CYS A 223 8.07 13.06 -0.95
CA CYS A 223 7.51 12.84 0.37
C CYS A 223 8.28 13.65 1.41
N VAL A 224 7.58 14.46 2.21
CA VAL A 224 8.15 15.24 3.32
C VAL A 224 7.68 14.78 4.69
N ASP A 225 6.58 14.02 4.75
CA ASP A 225 6.08 13.33 5.95
C ASP A 225 5.14 12.19 5.57
N THR A 226 4.94 11.21 6.44
CA THR A 226 4.00 10.11 6.23
C THR A 226 3.50 9.57 7.57
N SER A 227 2.31 8.95 7.57
CA SER A 227 1.65 8.54 8.81
C SER A 227 2.12 7.19 9.36
N MET A 228 2.46 6.23 8.53
CA MET A 228 3.05 4.98 9.01
C MET A 228 4.49 5.22 9.50
N GLY A 229 4.93 4.40 10.43
CA GLY A 229 6.16 4.63 11.21
C GLY A 229 7.31 3.71 10.86
N LEU A 230 7.95 3.18 11.90
CA LEU A 230 8.93 2.10 11.82
C LEU A 230 8.32 0.86 11.15
N THR A 231 7.06 0.61 11.46
CA THR A 231 6.22 -0.48 10.93
C THR A 231 4.93 0.08 10.33
N PRO A 232 4.15 -0.72 9.58
CA PRO A 232 2.84 -0.30 9.06
C PRO A 232 1.73 -0.19 10.13
N LEU A 233 2.08 -0.14 11.42
CA LEU A 233 1.13 -0.07 12.53
C LEU A 233 0.73 1.37 12.88
N ALA A 234 1.71 2.31 12.87
CA ALA A 234 1.49 3.71 13.25
C ALA A 234 0.59 4.47 12.28
N GLY A 235 0.07 5.61 12.72
CA GLY A 235 -0.75 6.52 11.95
C GLY A 235 -2.23 6.41 12.28
N ILE A 236 -3.10 6.45 11.28
CA ILE A 236 -4.53 6.31 11.44
C ILE A 236 -4.90 4.88 11.91
N CYS A 237 -5.97 4.73 12.68
CA CYS A 237 -6.56 3.40 12.91
C CYS A 237 -6.96 2.77 11.56
N MET A 238 -6.87 1.45 11.46
CA MET A 238 -7.08 0.73 10.20
C MET A 238 -8.13 -0.37 10.41
N GLY A 239 -8.30 -1.27 9.46
CA GLY A 239 -9.23 -2.38 9.59
C GLY A 239 -9.05 -3.16 10.90
N THR A 240 -7.82 -3.59 11.17
CA THR A 240 -7.46 -4.41 12.36
C THR A 240 -6.33 -3.83 13.20
N ARG A 241 -5.65 -2.75 12.74
CA ARG A 241 -4.50 -2.12 13.41
C ARG A 241 -4.93 -0.90 14.19
N THR A 242 -4.33 -0.70 15.37
CA THR A 242 -4.69 0.44 16.25
C THR A 242 -4.45 1.79 15.61
N GLY A 243 -3.40 1.95 14.77
CA GLY A 243 -2.80 3.25 14.52
C GLY A 243 -2.08 3.78 15.77
N ASP A 244 -1.96 5.10 15.85
CA ASP A 244 -1.28 5.77 16.98
C ASP A 244 -2.09 5.64 18.28
N ILE A 245 -1.39 5.21 19.32
CA ILE A 245 -1.90 5.15 20.71
C ILE A 245 -0.87 5.77 21.64
N ASP A 246 -1.28 6.05 22.89
CA ASP A 246 -0.34 6.38 23.95
C ASP A 246 0.60 5.18 24.17
N PRO A 247 1.93 5.34 24.04
CA PRO A 247 2.90 4.26 24.24
C PRO A 247 2.78 3.57 25.61
N ALA A 248 2.31 4.28 26.65
CA ALA A 248 2.11 3.72 27.99
C ALA A 248 1.02 2.65 28.06
N ILE A 249 0.10 2.61 27.09
CA ILE A 249 -0.93 1.57 27.00
C ILE A 249 -0.28 0.19 26.83
N VAL A 250 0.83 0.09 26.11
CA VAL A 250 1.52 -1.19 25.84
C VAL A 250 1.96 -1.87 27.14
N PRO A 251 2.86 -1.28 27.96
CA PRO A 251 3.24 -1.91 29.23
C PRO A 251 2.08 -2.01 30.22
N PHE A 252 1.11 -1.10 30.18
CA PHE A 252 -0.09 -1.18 31.01
C PHE A 252 -0.87 -2.46 30.74
N LEU A 253 -1.17 -2.78 29.47
CA LEU A 253 -1.90 -3.99 29.10
C LEU A 253 -1.07 -5.26 29.37
N MET A 254 0.24 -5.24 29.10
CA MET A 254 1.13 -6.36 29.44
C MET A 254 1.04 -6.72 30.93
N GLN A 255 1.03 -5.72 31.79
CA GLN A 255 0.94 -5.94 33.25
C GLN A 255 -0.45 -6.34 33.71
N ARG A 256 -1.52 -5.74 33.15
CA ARG A 256 -2.90 -5.96 33.62
C ARG A 256 -3.49 -7.25 33.09
N GLU A 257 -3.23 -7.59 31.84
CA GLU A 257 -3.76 -8.77 31.17
C GLU A 257 -2.76 -9.94 31.12
N GLY A 258 -1.52 -9.73 31.59
CA GLY A 258 -0.46 -10.75 31.55
C GLY A 258 0.03 -11.11 30.14
N LEU A 259 -0.09 -10.17 29.19
CA LEU A 259 0.23 -10.44 27.79
C LEU A 259 1.74 -10.44 27.52
N SER A 260 2.21 -11.40 26.72
CA SER A 260 3.56 -11.41 26.18
C SER A 260 3.75 -10.32 25.10
N PRO A 261 4.99 -10.00 24.71
CA PRO A 261 5.24 -9.10 23.59
C PRO A 261 4.57 -9.54 22.28
N GLU A 262 4.52 -10.84 21.99
CA GLU A 262 3.91 -11.41 20.79
C GLU A 262 2.38 -11.29 20.84
N GLU A 263 1.79 -11.45 22.01
CA GLU A 263 0.33 -11.29 22.21
C GLU A 263 -0.08 -9.83 22.10
N ILE A 264 0.73 -8.89 22.60
CA ILE A 264 0.53 -7.45 22.40
C ILE A 264 0.65 -7.10 20.91
N ASP A 265 1.67 -7.59 20.21
CA ASP A 265 1.81 -7.36 18.77
C ASP A 265 0.57 -7.85 18.01
N THR A 266 0.09 -9.04 18.35
CA THR A 266 -1.15 -9.60 17.78
C THR A 266 -2.37 -8.75 18.09
N LEU A 267 -2.51 -8.27 19.32
CA LEU A 267 -3.61 -7.38 19.73
C LEU A 267 -3.62 -6.11 18.89
N LEU A 268 -2.48 -5.42 18.80
CA LEU A 268 -2.36 -4.12 18.12
C LEU A 268 -2.51 -4.24 16.59
N ASN A 269 -2.05 -5.33 15.99
CA ASN A 269 -2.04 -5.50 14.54
C ASN A 269 -3.27 -6.22 13.98
N LYS A 270 -3.90 -7.15 14.75
CA LYS A 270 -4.92 -8.06 14.21
C LYS A 270 -6.27 -8.00 14.91
N LYS A 271 -6.36 -7.42 16.12
CA LYS A 271 -7.59 -7.44 16.94
C LYS A 271 -8.09 -6.04 17.29
N SER A 272 -7.45 -5.01 16.78
CA SER A 272 -7.71 -3.59 17.08
C SER A 272 -8.35 -2.88 15.89
N GLY A 273 -8.10 -1.59 15.72
CA GLY A 273 -8.66 -0.79 14.64
C GLY A 273 -10.17 -0.69 14.68
N VAL A 274 -10.79 -0.50 13.50
CA VAL A 274 -12.25 -0.40 13.42
C VAL A 274 -12.94 -1.72 13.81
N LEU A 275 -12.28 -2.87 13.57
CA LEU A 275 -12.75 -4.18 14.08
C LEU A 275 -12.84 -4.18 15.60
N GLY A 276 -11.78 -3.79 16.29
CA GLY A 276 -11.71 -3.80 17.75
C GLY A 276 -12.73 -2.84 18.40
N VAL A 277 -12.87 -1.65 17.82
CA VAL A 277 -13.83 -0.63 18.32
C VAL A 277 -15.26 -1.06 18.04
N SER A 278 -15.58 -1.46 16.83
CA SER A 278 -16.95 -1.83 16.46
C SER A 278 -17.39 -3.17 17.06
N GLY A 279 -16.47 -4.13 17.13
CA GLY A 279 -16.81 -5.53 17.45
C GLY A 279 -17.58 -6.23 16.35
N VAL A 280 -17.63 -5.66 15.13
CA VAL A 280 -18.41 -6.16 14.00
C VAL A 280 -17.50 -6.73 12.90
N SER A 281 -16.71 -5.88 12.26
CA SER A 281 -15.92 -6.25 11.09
C SER A 281 -14.76 -5.26 10.88
N SER A 282 -13.75 -5.69 10.12
CA SER A 282 -12.72 -4.81 9.56
C SER A 282 -13.14 -4.23 8.20
N ASP A 283 -14.23 -4.72 7.62
CA ASP A 283 -14.75 -4.25 6.31
C ASP A 283 -15.68 -3.07 6.51
N PHE A 284 -15.37 -1.96 5.87
CA PHE A 284 -16.15 -0.72 5.96
C PHE A 284 -17.58 -0.84 5.39
N ARG A 285 -17.83 -1.81 4.51
CA ARG A 285 -19.18 -2.10 4.01
C ARG A 285 -20.07 -2.71 5.09
N ASP A 286 -19.50 -3.64 5.86
CA ASP A 286 -20.19 -4.26 7.00
C ASP A 286 -20.44 -3.23 8.11
N LEU A 287 -19.46 -2.33 8.35
CA LEU A 287 -19.62 -1.25 9.33
C LEU A 287 -20.72 -0.26 8.93
N ALA A 288 -20.74 0.16 7.66
CA ALA A 288 -21.80 1.05 7.16
C ALA A 288 -23.18 0.40 7.24
N LYS A 289 -23.28 -0.90 6.97
CA LYS A 289 -24.53 -1.65 7.18
C LYS A 289 -24.92 -1.67 8.65
N ALA A 290 -24.02 -2.06 9.54
CA ALA A 290 -24.30 -2.11 10.97
C ALA A 290 -24.69 -0.74 11.54
N GLU A 291 -24.02 0.34 11.09
CA GLU A 291 -24.39 1.72 11.43
C GLU A 291 -25.82 2.05 11.00
N SER A 292 -26.20 1.71 9.76
CA SER A 292 -27.56 1.94 9.26
C SER A 292 -28.65 1.17 10.01
N GLU A 293 -28.25 0.09 10.69
CA GLU A 293 -29.09 -0.74 11.58
C GLU A 293 -29.07 -0.23 13.04
N GLY A 294 -28.41 0.91 13.32
CA GLY A 294 -28.36 1.55 14.62
C GLY A 294 -27.25 1.06 15.56
N ASN A 295 -26.19 0.42 15.03
CA ASN A 295 -25.06 -0.01 15.86
C ASN A 295 -24.15 1.19 16.21
N GLU A 296 -24.22 1.64 17.47
CA GLU A 296 -23.47 2.80 17.96
C GLU A 296 -21.94 2.61 17.92
N ARG A 297 -21.44 1.39 18.11
CA ARG A 297 -20.00 1.11 18.05
C ARG A 297 -19.49 1.10 16.61
N ALA A 298 -20.29 0.66 15.66
CA ALA A 298 -19.95 0.78 14.23
C ALA A 298 -19.90 2.25 13.81
N HIS A 299 -20.87 3.06 14.23
CA HIS A 299 -20.87 4.51 14.04
C HIS A 299 -19.60 5.16 14.62
N LEU A 300 -19.28 4.87 15.89
CA LEU A 300 -18.08 5.39 16.55
C LEU A 300 -16.79 5.02 15.80
N ALA A 301 -16.68 3.78 15.30
CA ALA A 301 -15.50 3.34 14.56
C ALA A 301 -15.32 4.11 13.24
N LEU A 302 -16.41 4.37 12.52
CA LEU A 302 -16.40 5.15 11.28
C LEU A 302 -16.10 6.63 11.55
N GLU A 303 -16.70 7.25 12.55
CA GLU A 303 -16.41 8.62 12.95
C GLU A 303 -14.95 8.78 13.41
N MET A 304 -14.44 7.86 14.21
CA MET A 304 -13.05 7.87 14.67
C MET A 304 -12.07 7.81 13.49
N PHE A 305 -12.32 6.94 12.52
CA PHE A 305 -11.48 6.83 11.32
C PHE A 305 -11.49 8.14 10.52
N ALA A 306 -12.66 8.72 10.25
CA ALA A 306 -12.78 9.97 9.53
C ALA A 306 -12.13 11.15 10.28
N TYR A 307 -12.34 11.23 11.60
CA TYR A 307 -11.76 12.26 12.46
C TYR A 307 -10.22 12.20 12.48
N GLN A 308 -9.64 11.02 12.61
CA GLN A 308 -8.19 10.85 12.58
C GLN A 308 -7.62 11.23 11.22
N GLY A 309 -8.27 10.83 10.12
CA GLY A 309 -7.86 11.20 8.76
C GLY A 309 -7.88 12.72 8.54
N LYS A 310 -8.94 13.39 8.97
CA LYS A 310 -9.04 14.86 8.95
C LYS A 310 -7.89 15.52 9.72
N LYS A 311 -7.56 15.04 10.91
CA LYS A 311 -6.45 15.56 11.72
C LYS A 311 -5.11 15.42 10.99
N ILE A 312 -4.86 14.28 10.35
CA ILE A 312 -3.63 14.05 9.61
C ILE A 312 -3.53 15.01 8.41
N ILE A 313 -4.61 15.19 7.65
CA ILE A 313 -4.66 16.18 6.54
C ILE A 313 -4.29 17.59 7.08
N GLY A 314 -4.91 18.03 8.17
CA GLY A 314 -4.61 19.32 8.79
C GLY A 314 -3.17 19.43 9.28
N SER A 315 -2.62 18.39 9.89
CA SER A 315 -1.23 18.37 10.37
C SER A 315 -0.23 18.48 9.22
N TYR A 316 -0.51 17.82 8.09
CA TYR A 316 0.36 17.85 6.91
C TYR A 316 0.25 19.19 6.15
N ALA A 317 -0.94 19.79 6.12
CA ALA A 317 -1.07 21.15 5.64
C ALA A 317 -0.21 22.13 6.46
N ALA A 318 -0.20 21.98 7.79
CA ALA A 318 0.68 22.78 8.66
C ALA A 318 2.17 22.46 8.42
N ALA A 319 2.55 21.19 8.29
CA ALA A 319 3.94 20.78 8.06
C ALA A 319 4.51 21.31 6.74
N MET A 320 3.68 21.41 5.68
CA MET A 320 4.07 21.95 4.36
C MET A 320 3.93 23.45 4.25
N GLY A 321 3.30 24.13 5.24
CA GLY A 321 2.98 25.56 5.17
C GLY A 321 1.90 25.87 4.14
N GLY A 322 0.87 25.01 4.06
CA GLY A 322 -0.28 25.08 3.16
C GLY A 322 -0.53 23.75 2.45
N ILE A 323 -1.62 23.70 1.70
CA ILE A 323 -2.03 22.54 0.90
C ILE A 323 -2.72 23.03 -0.36
N ASP A 324 -2.48 22.37 -1.49
CA ASP A 324 -3.10 22.68 -2.79
C ASP A 324 -4.03 21.55 -3.24
N VAL A 325 -3.69 20.28 -2.93
CA VAL A 325 -4.45 19.12 -3.39
C VAL A 325 -4.58 18.08 -2.28
N ILE A 326 -5.77 17.52 -2.14
CA ILE A 326 -6.06 16.30 -1.36
C ILE A 326 -6.44 15.20 -2.35
N VAL A 327 -5.75 14.05 -2.27
CA VAL A 327 -5.94 12.91 -3.17
C VAL A 327 -6.44 11.72 -2.37
N PHE A 328 -7.63 11.22 -2.68
CA PHE A 328 -8.15 9.97 -2.13
C PHE A 328 -7.87 8.81 -3.07
N THR A 329 -7.41 7.69 -2.51
CA THR A 329 -7.05 6.49 -3.27
C THR A 329 -7.20 5.21 -2.44
N ALA A 330 -7.00 4.06 -3.05
CA ALA A 330 -7.21 2.72 -2.52
C ALA A 330 -8.67 2.41 -2.17
N GLY A 331 -8.93 1.18 -1.74
CA GLY A 331 -10.27 0.62 -1.69
C GLY A 331 -11.34 1.48 -1.03
N ILE A 332 -11.07 2.06 0.15
CA ILE A 332 -11.99 2.97 0.85
C ILE A 332 -11.97 4.35 0.20
N GLY A 333 -10.77 4.89 -0.07
CA GLY A 333 -10.62 6.23 -0.66
C GLY A 333 -11.29 6.35 -2.03
N GLU A 334 -11.23 5.32 -2.84
CA GLU A 334 -11.83 5.28 -4.17
C GLU A 334 -13.32 5.01 -4.18
N ASN A 335 -13.83 4.23 -3.21
CA ASN A 335 -15.17 3.64 -3.30
C ASN A 335 -16.14 4.04 -2.19
N THR A 336 -15.72 4.84 -1.19
CA THR A 336 -16.56 5.21 -0.06
C THR A 336 -16.72 6.73 0.02
N ASP A 337 -17.76 7.22 -0.62
CA ASP A 337 -18.10 8.64 -0.70
C ASP A 337 -18.36 9.27 0.67
N THR A 338 -19.02 8.56 1.59
CA THR A 338 -19.28 9.01 2.97
C THR A 338 -17.98 9.27 3.75
N MET A 339 -16.93 8.44 3.57
CA MET A 339 -15.64 8.65 4.24
C MET A 339 -14.91 9.88 3.68
N ARG A 340 -14.95 10.09 2.37
CA ARG A 340 -14.36 11.29 1.75
C ARG A 340 -15.06 12.55 2.23
N SER A 341 -16.40 12.55 2.26
CA SER A 341 -17.21 13.65 2.79
C SER A 341 -16.86 13.93 4.26
N ALA A 342 -16.87 12.90 5.12
CA ALA A 342 -16.58 13.05 6.54
C ALA A 342 -15.17 13.57 6.83
N MET A 343 -14.16 13.15 6.05
CA MET A 343 -12.78 13.65 6.18
C MET A 343 -12.61 15.09 5.69
N CYS A 344 -13.39 15.53 4.70
CA CYS A 344 -13.34 16.88 4.15
C CYS A 344 -14.22 17.89 4.87
N LYS A 345 -15.16 17.42 5.70
CA LYS A 345 -16.04 18.27 6.50
C LYS A 345 -15.23 19.17 7.43
N ASP A 346 -15.59 20.45 7.55
CA ASP A 346 -14.95 21.45 8.39
C ASP A 346 -13.48 21.75 7.99
N LEU A 347 -13.09 21.55 6.72
CA LEU A 347 -11.79 21.94 6.18
C LEU A 347 -11.84 23.24 5.35
N GLU A 348 -12.94 24.00 5.43
CA GLU A 348 -13.12 25.29 4.74
C GLU A 348 -12.05 26.31 5.16
N PHE A 349 -11.57 26.23 6.40
CA PHE A 349 -10.48 27.08 6.88
C PHE A 349 -9.14 26.86 6.16
N LEU A 350 -8.95 25.68 5.55
CA LEU A 350 -7.81 25.38 4.67
C LEU A 350 -8.06 25.84 3.21
N GLY A 351 -9.31 26.20 2.89
CA GLY A 351 -9.73 26.57 1.55
C GLY A 351 -10.37 25.42 0.75
N VAL A 352 -10.81 24.37 1.42
CA VAL A 352 -11.56 23.27 0.81
C VAL A 352 -13.03 23.68 0.68
N GLU A 353 -13.56 23.67 -0.53
CA GLU A 353 -15.00 23.70 -0.79
C GLU A 353 -15.41 22.37 -1.43
N PHE A 354 -15.83 21.44 -0.58
CA PHE A 354 -16.19 20.08 -1.00
C PHE A 354 -17.48 20.08 -1.83
N ASP A 355 -17.56 19.20 -2.86
CA ASP A 355 -18.70 19.08 -3.76
C ASP A 355 -19.39 17.73 -3.51
N GLU A 356 -20.39 17.73 -2.64
CA GLU A 356 -21.14 16.52 -2.24
C GLU A 356 -21.84 15.87 -3.43
N GLU A 357 -22.33 16.64 -4.42
CA GLU A 357 -23.02 16.11 -5.58
C GLU A 357 -22.06 15.31 -6.49
N LYS A 358 -20.86 15.86 -6.74
CA LYS A 358 -19.85 15.16 -7.53
C LYS A 358 -19.26 13.95 -6.79
N ASN A 359 -19.23 14.00 -5.47
CA ASN A 359 -18.72 12.91 -4.65
C ASN A 359 -19.72 11.75 -4.55
N ALA A 360 -21.03 12.03 -4.50
CA ALA A 360 -22.06 11.04 -4.26
C ALA A 360 -22.02 9.90 -5.28
N GLY A 361 -21.89 8.66 -4.80
CA GLY A 361 -21.86 7.45 -5.64
C GLY A 361 -20.62 7.28 -6.52
N LEU A 362 -19.62 8.18 -6.42
CA LEU A 362 -18.37 8.05 -7.18
C LEU A 362 -17.56 6.86 -6.67
N ARG A 363 -17.19 5.95 -7.60
CA ARG A 363 -16.42 4.73 -7.32
C ARG A 363 -15.38 4.46 -8.40
N GLY A 364 -14.13 4.24 -7.99
CA GLY A 364 -13.04 3.72 -8.83
C GLY A 364 -12.74 4.51 -10.10
N LYS A 365 -13.00 5.83 -10.11
CA LYS A 365 -12.76 6.71 -11.27
C LYS A 365 -12.02 7.96 -10.86
N GLU A 366 -11.17 8.46 -11.75
CA GLU A 366 -10.57 9.78 -11.60
C GLU A 366 -11.64 10.87 -11.68
N ALA A 367 -11.70 11.70 -10.65
CA ALA A 367 -12.64 12.82 -10.60
C ALA A 367 -12.19 13.91 -9.63
N ILE A 368 -12.53 15.16 -9.94
CA ILE A 368 -12.44 16.28 -9.00
C ILE A 368 -13.76 16.33 -8.22
N ILE A 369 -13.67 16.31 -6.90
CA ILE A 369 -14.80 16.31 -5.95
C ILE A 369 -14.81 17.54 -5.04
N SER A 370 -14.14 18.61 -5.47
CA SER A 370 -14.26 19.96 -4.91
C SER A 370 -14.95 20.88 -5.91
N LYS A 371 -15.52 21.99 -5.40
CA LYS A 371 -16.14 23.01 -6.24
C LYS A 371 -15.10 23.76 -7.07
N PRO A 372 -15.46 24.33 -8.21
CA PRO A 372 -14.53 25.14 -9.03
C PRO A 372 -13.94 26.35 -8.29
N SER A 373 -14.65 26.88 -7.28
CA SER A 373 -14.21 27.98 -6.42
C SER A 373 -13.25 27.57 -5.31
N SER A 374 -13.09 26.25 -5.07
CA SER A 374 -12.22 25.73 -4.01
C SER A 374 -10.77 26.09 -4.27
N LYS A 375 -10.09 26.64 -3.25
CA LYS A 375 -8.66 26.93 -3.30
C LYS A 375 -7.84 25.64 -3.23
N VAL A 376 -8.32 24.66 -2.49
CA VAL A 376 -7.73 23.33 -2.38
C VAL A 376 -8.53 22.36 -3.23
N THR A 377 -7.91 21.78 -4.22
CA THR A 377 -8.56 20.74 -5.05
C THR A 377 -8.64 19.44 -4.29
N VAL A 378 -9.82 18.84 -4.25
CA VAL A 378 -10.01 17.47 -3.75
C VAL A 378 -10.31 16.56 -4.92
N CYS A 379 -9.58 15.46 -5.05
CA CYS A 379 -9.80 14.52 -6.14
C CYS A 379 -9.67 13.05 -5.69
N VAL A 380 -10.25 12.18 -6.49
CA VAL A 380 -10.06 10.73 -6.41
C VAL A 380 -9.15 10.31 -7.57
N ILE A 381 -8.09 9.59 -7.25
CA ILE A 381 -7.18 9.00 -8.23
C ILE A 381 -7.02 7.52 -7.87
N PRO A 382 -7.57 6.59 -8.65
CA PRO A 382 -7.38 5.17 -8.41
C PRO A 382 -5.90 4.77 -8.47
N THR A 383 -5.45 4.03 -7.46
CA THR A 383 -4.07 3.52 -7.45
C THR A 383 -3.92 2.32 -8.38
N ASN A 384 -2.73 2.18 -8.93
CA ASN A 384 -2.35 1.01 -9.72
C ASN A 384 -0.89 0.66 -9.41
N GLU A 385 -0.71 0.00 -8.26
CA GLU A 385 0.63 -0.32 -7.74
C GLU A 385 1.37 -1.28 -8.66
N GLU A 386 0.68 -2.25 -9.26
CA GLU A 386 1.29 -3.20 -10.17
C GLU A 386 1.81 -2.52 -11.44
N LEU A 387 1.04 -1.59 -12.01
CA LEU A 387 1.50 -0.79 -13.14
C LEU A 387 2.67 0.12 -12.75
N ALA A 388 2.65 0.68 -11.56
CA ALA A 388 3.76 1.49 -11.05
C ALA A 388 5.05 0.65 -10.95
N ILE A 389 4.96 -0.56 -10.38
CA ILE A 389 6.08 -1.51 -10.31
C ILE A 389 6.58 -1.88 -11.71
N ALA A 390 5.66 -2.15 -12.65
CA ALA A 390 6.03 -2.48 -14.03
C ALA A 390 6.80 -1.33 -14.70
N LYS A 391 6.34 -0.08 -14.55
CA LYS A 391 7.01 1.12 -15.09
C LYS A 391 8.38 1.38 -14.46
N GLU A 392 8.52 1.19 -13.14
CA GLU A 392 9.81 1.32 -12.46
C GLU A 392 10.78 0.20 -12.90
N THR A 393 10.26 -1.01 -13.15
CA THR A 393 11.04 -2.10 -13.71
C THR A 393 11.51 -1.78 -15.12
N GLU A 394 10.61 -1.32 -16.00
CA GLU A 394 10.94 -0.92 -17.38
C GLU A 394 12.03 0.14 -17.45
N ALA A 395 12.03 1.08 -16.50
CA ALA A 395 13.00 2.17 -16.48
C ALA A 395 14.43 1.75 -16.08
N LEU A 396 14.60 0.54 -15.54
CA LEU A 396 15.87 0.03 -14.99
C LEU A 396 16.49 -1.12 -15.82
N VAL A 397 15.76 -1.65 -16.83
CA VAL A 397 16.21 -2.82 -17.61
C VAL A 397 16.31 -2.56 -19.10
#